data_fc3c622f3a4875c9da18145d83900275
#
_entry.id   fc3c622f3a4875c9da18145d83900275
#
_cell.length_a   1.000
_cell.length_b   1.000
_cell.length_c   1.000
_cell.angle_alpha   90.00
_cell.angle_beta   90.00
_cell.angle_gamma   90.00
#
_symmetry.space_group_name_H-M   'P 1'
#
loop_
_entity.id
_entity.type
_entity.pdbx_description
1 polymer ?
#
loop_
_entity_poly.entity_id
_entity_poly.type
_entity_poly.pdbx_seq_one_letter_code
_entity_poly.pdbx_strand_id
1 'polypeptide(L)'
;MDIITLLGAICLAYGGMLILYYRLRTTEKRKELSQLMLNGIKNMRRGNLDKALIYFDKAYEYTIETNNREEMADALYNMGIIYKEKGEMNSAMEYLNSAQGVYDELQDKDGSKKVTAATQSIR
;
A
#
# COMPACT_ATOMS: atom_id res chain seq x y z
N MET A 1 -28.86 40.96 -5.44
CA MET A 1 -28.34 39.70 -4.93
C MET A 1 -28.10 39.84 -3.44
N ASP A 2 -28.72 39.00 -2.65
CA ASP A 2 -28.55 39.02 -1.21
C ASP A 2 -27.13 38.56 -0.84
N ILE A 3 -26.57 39.16 0.21
CA ILE A 3 -25.24 38.78 0.75
C ILE A 3 -25.20 37.28 1.09
N ILE A 4 -26.33 36.74 1.56
CA ILE A 4 -26.47 35.30 1.93
C ILE A 4 -26.31 34.41 0.69
N THR A 5 -26.91 34.75 -0.44
CA THR A 5 -26.77 33.98 -1.69
C THR A 5 -25.37 34.07 -2.26
N LEU A 6 -24.73 35.25 -2.15
CA LEU A 6 -23.32 35.44 -2.57
C LEU A 6 -22.36 34.61 -1.72
N LEU A 7 -22.54 34.64 -0.38
CA LEU A 7 -21.73 33.83 0.54
C LEU A 7 -21.95 32.34 0.30
N GLY A 8 -23.19 31.91 0.05
CA GLY A 8 -23.47 30.52 -0.29
C GLY A 8 -22.79 30.06 -1.57
N ALA A 9 -22.80 30.89 -2.60
CA ALA A 9 -22.11 30.61 -3.87
C ALA A 9 -20.59 30.50 -3.69
N ILE A 10 -19.99 31.37 -2.88
CA ILE A 10 -18.55 31.33 -2.57
C ILE A 10 -18.21 30.04 -1.79
N CYS A 11 -19.01 29.67 -0.79
CA CYS A 11 -18.81 28.45 -0.04
C CYS A 11 -18.90 27.20 -0.92
N LEU A 12 -19.84 27.15 -1.86
CA LEU A 12 -19.97 26.04 -2.81
C LEU A 12 -18.77 25.96 -3.77
N ALA A 13 -18.32 27.10 -4.26
CA ALA A 13 -17.16 27.17 -5.14
C ALA A 13 -15.87 26.71 -4.42
N TYR A 14 -15.67 27.16 -3.18
CA TYR A 14 -14.55 26.74 -2.33
C TYR A 14 -14.61 25.25 -1.99
N GLY A 15 -15.77 24.76 -1.61
CA GLY A 15 -15.98 23.35 -1.32
C GLY A 15 -15.72 22.47 -2.53
N GLY A 16 -16.22 22.87 -3.69
CA GLY A 16 -15.97 22.16 -4.95
C GLY A 16 -14.48 22.12 -5.33
N MET A 17 -13.80 23.25 -5.14
CA MET A 17 -12.36 23.36 -5.41
C MET A 17 -11.52 22.47 -4.47
N LEU A 18 -11.88 22.43 -3.18
CA LEU A 18 -11.24 21.56 -2.21
C LEU A 18 -11.43 20.07 -2.56
N ILE A 19 -12.67 19.69 -2.91
CA ILE A 19 -12.97 18.30 -3.31
C ILE A 19 -12.16 17.92 -4.54
N LEU A 20 -12.08 18.80 -5.55
CA LEU A 20 -11.30 18.57 -6.75
C LEU A 20 -9.80 18.43 -6.43
N TYR A 21 -9.27 19.31 -5.58
CA TYR A 21 -7.88 19.28 -5.14
C TYR A 21 -7.56 17.95 -4.46
N TYR A 22 -8.38 17.49 -3.51
CA TYR A 22 -8.18 16.23 -2.82
C TYR A 22 -8.29 15.02 -3.75
N ARG A 23 -9.22 15.05 -4.71
CA ARG A 23 -9.33 13.98 -5.71
C ARG A 23 -8.11 13.88 -6.60
N LEU A 24 -7.61 14.99 -7.11
CA LEU A 24 -6.40 15.02 -7.94
C LEU A 24 -5.18 14.53 -7.16
N ARG A 25 -5.01 15.00 -5.93
CA ARG A 25 -3.91 14.59 -5.06
C ARG A 25 -3.94 13.09 -4.76
N THR A 26 -5.12 12.55 -4.46
CA THR A 26 -5.31 11.12 -4.20
C THR A 26 -5.01 10.29 -5.44
N THR A 27 -5.42 10.75 -6.63
CA THR A 27 -5.12 10.07 -7.90
C THR A 27 -3.64 10.03 -8.19
N GLU A 28 -2.91 11.12 -7.96
CA GLU A 28 -1.45 11.16 -8.12
C GLU A 28 -0.75 10.21 -7.17
N LYS A 29 -1.14 10.18 -5.90
CA LYS A 29 -0.60 9.26 -4.89
C LYS A 29 -0.85 7.79 -5.26
N ARG A 30 -2.02 7.47 -5.81
CA ARG A 30 -2.32 6.12 -6.29
C ARG A 30 -1.42 5.70 -7.44
N LYS A 31 -1.14 6.61 -8.38
CA LYS A 31 -0.22 6.35 -9.49
C LYS A 31 1.20 6.12 -8.99
N GLU A 32 1.67 6.92 -8.04
CA GLU A 32 2.97 6.73 -7.40
C GLU A 32 3.05 5.39 -6.68
N LEU A 33 2.02 5.05 -5.92
CA LEU A 33 1.94 3.78 -5.21
C LEU A 33 2.04 2.60 -6.19
N SER A 34 1.25 2.61 -7.26
CA SER A 34 1.29 1.57 -8.29
C SER A 34 2.68 1.46 -8.92
N GLN A 35 3.33 2.57 -9.19
CA GLN A 35 4.67 2.62 -9.76
C GLN A 35 5.72 2.05 -8.80
N LEU A 36 5.64 2.40 -7.51
CA LEU A 36 6.52 1.86 -6.48
C LEU A 36 6.36 0.35 -6.33
N MET A 37 5.13 -0.13 -6.29
CA MET A 37 4.84 -1.57 -6.22
C MET A 37 5.41 -2.31 -7.43
N LEU A 38 5.19 -1.77 -8.63
CA LEU A 38 5.71 -2.36 -9.86
C LEU A 38 7.23 -2.40 -9.88
N ASN A 39 7.89 -1.32 -9.48
CA ASN A 39 9.35 -1.25 -9.39
C ASN A 39 9.90 -2.23 -8.37
N GLY A 40 9.22 -2.38 -7.23
CA GLY A 40 9.57 -3.38 -6.23
C GLY A 40 9.52 -4.79 -6.79
N ILE A 41 8.44 -5.15 -7.48
CA ILE A 41 8.26 -6.47 -8.10
C ILE A 41 9.34 -6.73 -9.16
N LYS A 42 9.62 -5.76 -10.02
CA LYS A 42 10.66 -5.88 -11.05
C LYS A 42 12.04 -6.15 -10.45
N ASN A 43 12.41 -5.40 -9.41
CA ASN A 43 13.70 -5.58 -8.75
C ASN A 43 13.78 -6.93 -8.00
N MET A 44 12.68 -7.35 -7.38
CA MET A 44 12.59 -8.65 -6.72
C MET A 44 12.82 -9.79 -7.72
N ARG A 45 12.19 -9.73 -8.89
CA ARG A 45 12.37 -10.74 -9.96
C ARG A 45 13.78 -10.80 -10.51
N ARG A 46 14.49 -9.66 -10.52
CA ARG A 46 15.89 -9.58 -10.97
C ARG A 46 16.88 -10.00 -9.90
N GLY A 47 16.41 -10.30 -8.71
CA GLY A 47 17.27 -10.64 -7.58
C GLY A 47 17.88 -9.43 -6.86
N ASN A 48 17.48 -8.21 -7.23
CA ASN A 48 17.90 -6.98 -6.56
C ASN A 48 17.07 -6.76 -5.28
N LEU A 49 17.29 -7.61 -4.29
CA LEU A 49 16.42 -7.70 -3.11
C LEU A 49 16.44 -6.45 -2.25
N ASP A 50 17.61 -5.87 -2.01
CA ASP A 50 17.74 -4.64 -1.19
C ASP A 50 17.05 -3.46 -1.86
N LYS A 51 17.18 -3.33 -3.17
CA LYS A 51 16.53 -2.28 -3.94
C LYS A 51 15.01 -2.47 -3.96
N ALA A 52 14.56 -3.72 -4.08
CA ALA A 52 13.13 -4.06 -4.00
C ALA A 52 12.55 -3.66 -2.64
N LEU A 53 13.27 -3.92 -1.54
CA LEU A 53 12.84 -3.52 -0.19
C LEU A 53 12.65 -2.01 -0.08
N ILE A 54 13.54 -1.21 -0.67
CA ILE A 54 13.41 0.25 -0.67
C ILE A 54 12.10 0.69 -1.34
N TYR A 55 11.75 0.09 -2.48
CA TYR A 55 10.51 0.40 -3.18
C TYR A 55 9.27 -0.01 -2.40
N PHE A 56 9.26 -1.22 -1.84
CA PHE A 56 8.13 -1.70 -1.04
C PHE A 56 7.97 -0.92 0.27
N ASP A 57 9.06 -0.50 0.88
CA ASP A 57 9.02 0.33 2.09
C ASP A 57 8.37 1.69 1.80
N LYS A 58 8.75 2.33 0.71
CA LYS A 58 8.11 3.58 0.26
C LYS A 58 6.65 3.36 -0.09
N ALA A 59 6.34 2.27 -0.78
CA ALA A 59 4.95 1.91 -1.09
C ALA A 59 4.12 1.74 0.18
N TYR A 60 4.66 1.05 1.18
CA TYR A 60 4.01 0.87 2.48
C TYR A 60 3.66 2.21 3.14
N GLU A 61 4.59 3.18 3.14
CA GLU A 61 4.34 4.52 3.67
C GLU A 61 3.17 5.20 2.95
N TYR A 62 3.10 5.11 1.63
CA TYR A 62 1.99 5.64 0.84
C TYR A 62 0.66 4.96 1.15
N THR A 63 0.66 3.65 1.45
CA THR A 63 -0.57 2.93 1.81
C THR A 63 -1.16 3.44 3.12
N ILE A 64 -0.32 3.85 4.07
CA ILE A 64 -0.77 4.43 5.33
C ILE A 64 -1.45 5.78 5.06
N GLU A 65 -0.83 6.65 4.25
CA GLU A 65 -1.36 7.97 3.92
C GLU A 65 -2.68 7.90 3.13
N THR A 66 -2.80 6.93 2.24
CA THR A 66 -3.97 6.77 1.36
C THR A 66 -5.02 5.83 1.93
N ASN A 67 -4.75 5.21 3.08
CA ASN A 67 -5.60 4.18 3.69
C ASN A 67 -5.92 3.03 2.71
N ASN A 68 -4.94 2.65 1.91
CA ASN A 68 -5.07 1.56 0.93
C ASN A 68 -4.61 0.25 1.57
N ARG A 69 -5.57 -0.45 2.21
CA ARG A 69 -5.30 -1.65 2.99
C ARG A 69 -4.88 -2.86 2.13
N GLU A 70 -5.42 -2.97 0.92
CA GLU A 70 -5.08 -4.07 0.01
C GLU A 70 -3.61 -4.00 -0.41
N GLU A 71 -3.18 -2.84 -0.88
CA GLU A 71 -1.79 -2.61 -1.27
C GLU A 71 -0.84 -2.69 -0.07
N MET A 72 -1.31 -2.31 1.12
CA MET A 72 -0.55 -2.46 2.37
C MET A 72 -0.23 -3.94 2.63
N ALA A 73 -1.22 -4.81 2.54
CA ALA A 73 -1.04 -6.24 2.73
C ALA A 73 -0.07 -6.82 1.68
N ASP A 74 -0.22 -6.41 0.42
CA ASP A 74 0.64 -6.85 -0.66
C ASP A 74 2.10 -6.40 -0.47
N ALA A 75 2.32 -5.17 -0.03
CA ALA A 75 3.67 -4.66 0.26
C ALA A 75 4.31 -5.44 1.41
N LEU A 76 3.58 -5.68 2.49
CA LEU A 76 4.04 -6.46 3.63
C LEU A 76 4.38 -7.90 3.23
N TYR A 77 3.52 -8.53 2.43
CA TYR A 77 3.76 -9.88 1.92
C TYR A 77 5.04 -9.94 1.09
N ASN A 78 5.22 -9.03 0.15
CA ASN A 78 6.40 -9.01 -0.70
C ASN A 78 7.69 -8.76 0.10
N MET A 79 7.65 -7.87 1.09
CA MET A 79 8.79 -7.68 2.00
C MET A 79 9.11 -8.96 2.79
N GLY A 80 8.08 -9.65 3.26
CA GLY A 80 8.26 -10.93 3.94
C GLY A 80 8.93 -11.98 3.06
N ILE A 81 8.52 -12.10 1.79
CA ILE A 81 9.13 -13.01 0.82
C ILE A 81 10.59 -12.63 0.56
N ILE A 82 10.91 -11.35 0.45
CA ILE A 82 12.28 -10.88 0.24
C ILE A 82 13.17 -11.28 1.43
N TYR A 83 12.72 -11.04 2.66
CA TYR A 83 13.49 -11.43 3.84
C TYR A 83 13.71 -12.94 3.93
N LYS A 84 12.70 -13.72 3.53
CA LYS A 84 12.82 -15.17 3.43
C LYS A 84 13.92 -15.58 2.44
N GLU A 85 13.93 -14.96 1.25
CA GLU A 85 14.97 -15.23 0.23
C GLU A 85 16.37 -14.83 0.70
N LYS A 86 16.46 -13.78 1.54
CA LYS A 86 17.72 -13.35 2.16
C LYS A 86 18.15 -14.26 3.31
N GLY A 87 17.33 -15.21 3.73
CA GLY A 87 17.60 -16.08 4.86
C GLY A 87 17.31 -15.46 6.22
N GLU A 88 16.70 -14.30 6.26
CA GLU A 88 16.33 -13.58 7.50
C GLU A 88 14.92 -14.02 7.94
N MET A 89 14.83 -15.21 8.52
CA MET A 89 13.56 -15.88 8.80
C MET A 89 12.71 -15.17 9.85
N ASN A 90 13.33 -14.57 10.88
CA ASN A 90 12.60 -13.83 11.91
C ASN A 90 11.90 -12.60 11.31
N SER A 91 12.62 -11.82 10.52
CA SER A 91 12.04 -10.67 9.81
C SER A 91 10.96 -11.10 8.83
N ALA A 92 11.20 -12.20 8.09
CA ALA A 92 10.22 -12.75 7.17
C ALA A 92 8.91 -13.09 7.88
N MET A 93 8.98 -13.77 9.02
CA MET A 93 7.80 -14.11 9.82
C MET A 93 7.04 -12.89 10.33
N GLU A 94 7.75 -11.85 10.78
CA GLU A 94 7.12 -10.61 11.23
C GLU A 94 6.31 -9.96 10.12
N TYR A 95 6.89 -9.79 8.93
CA TYR A 95 6.21 -9.17 7.79
C TYR A 95 5.05 -10.04 7.29
N LEU A 96 5.26 -11.36 7.20
CA LEU A 96 4.20 -12.29 6.77
C LEU A 96 3.03 -12.31 7.76
N ASN A 97 3.30 -12.31 9.05
CA ASN A 97 2.25 -12.25 10.07
C ASN A 97 1.48 -10.92 10.00
N SER A 98 2.17 -9.81 9.77
CA SER A 98 1.53 -8.52 9.57
C SER A 98 0.64 -8.51 8.33
N ALA A 99 1.10 -9.08 7.23
CA ALA A 99 0.30 -9.23 6.01
C ALA A 99 -0.94 -10.10 6.26
N GLN A 100 -0.77 -11.21 6.99
CA GLN A 100 -1.87 -12.10 7.38
C GLN A 100 -2.97 -11.34 8.12
N GLY A 101 -2.58 -10.51 9.10
CA GLY A 101 -3.54 -9.70 9.86
C GLY A 101 -4.36 -8.78 8.98
N VAL A 102 -3.72 -8.11 8.01
CA VAL A 102 -4.42 -7.21 7.10
C VAL A 102 -5.31 -7.97 6.13
N TYR A 103 -4.84 -9.08 5.54
CA TYR A 103 -5.68 -9.91 4.67
C TYR A 103 -6.89 -10.47 5.42
N ASP A 104 -6.73 -10.87 6.67
CA ASP A 104 -7.83 -11.38 7.50
C ASP A 104 -8.87 -10.28 7.77
N GLU A 105 -8.44 -9.06 8.08
CA GLU A 105 -9.34 -7.90 8.22
C GLU A 105 -10.11 -7.61 6.95
N LEU A 106 -9.48 -7.76 5.79
CA LEU A 106 -10.09 -7.57 4.47
C LEU A 106 -10.96 -8.76 4.03
N GLN A 107 -10.94 -9.86 4.77
CA GLN A 107 -11.56 -11.13 4.38
C GLN A 107 -11.07 -11.62 3.01
N ASP A 108 -9.81 -11.35 2.70
CA ASP A 108 -9.13 -11.81 1.49
C ASP A 108 -8.57 -13.22 1.73
N LYS A 109 -9.34 -14.23 1.34
CA LYS A 109 -8.97 -15.63 1.52
C LYS A 109 -7.77 -16.05 0.68
N ASP A 110 -7.63 -15.52 -0.52
CA ASP A 110 -6.49 -15.81 -1.41
C ASP A 110 -5.21 -15.23 -0.84
N GLY A 111 -5.27 -13.99 -0.33
CA GLY A 111 -4.15 -13.37 0.38
C GLY A 111 -3.73 -14.16 1.61
N SER A 112 -4.69 -14.56 2.44
CA SER A 112 -4.43 -15.39 3.62
C SER A 112 -3.79 -16.72 3.27
N LYS A 113 -4.25 -17.39 2.21
CA LYS A 113 -3.70 -18.67 1.75
C LYS A 113 -2.25 -18.53 1.29
N LYS A 114 -1.92 -17.49 0.53
CA LYS A 114 -0.54 -17.32 0.06
C LYS A 114 0.42 -17.01 1.20
N VAL A 115 -0.02 -16.28 2.22
CA VAL A 115 0.77 -16.05 3.44
C VAL A 115 0.99 -17.36 4.19
N THR A 116 -0.07 -18.14 4.39
CA THR A 116 0.01 -19.44 5.07
C THR A 116 1.01 -20.37 4.36
N ALA A 117 0.95 -20.43 3.03
CA ALA A 117 1.90 -21.23 2.24
C ALA A 117 3.33 -20.75 2.44
N ALA A 118 3.56 -19.44 2.44
CA ALA A 118 4.89 -18.87 2.65
C ALA A 118 5.43 -19.14 4.07
N THR A 119 4.60 -19.04 5.10
CA THR A 119 5.00 -19.31 6.49
C THR A 119 5.27 -20.78 6.74
N GLN A 120 4.49 -21.67 6.15
CA GLN A 120 4.71 -23.13 6.26
C GLN A 120 6.05 -23.55 5.66
N SER A 121 6.49 -22.91 4.59
CA SER A 121 7.77 -23.21 3.96
C SER A 121 8.99 -22.74 4.76
N ILE A 122 8.79 -21.90 5.78
CA ILE A 122 9.85 -21.43 6.69
C ILE A 122 10.10 -22.42 7.83
N ARG A 123 9.11 -23.21 8.18
CA ARG A 123 9.17 -24.17 9.30
C ARG A 123 9.84 -25.48 8.93
#